data_a380887923d2f5f50d49aa15d92d91cf
#
_entry.id   a380887923d2f5f50d49aa15d92d91cf
#
_cell.length_a   1.000
_cell.length_b   1.000
_cell.length_c   1.000
_cell.angle_alpha   90.00
_cell.angle_beta   90.00
_cell.angle_gamma   90.00
#
_symmetry.space_group_name_H-M   'P 1'
#
loop_
_entity.id
_entity.type
_entity.pdbx_description
1 polymer ?
#
loop_
_entity_poly.entity_id
_entity_poly.type
_entity_poly.pdbx_seq_one_letter_code
_entity_poly.pdbx_strand_id
1 'polypeptide(L)'
;MQLTAVGLNHQTAPLSIREKLAFAAEHLPDAVHALAHSPAADEAVILSTCNRTELYCVGDTERIIEWLAEYHNLPIEEIRPYLYTLDNNETIRHAFRVACGLDSMVLGEPQILGQIKDAVRIAQEQESINSHLNALFQKTFSVAKEIRTDTAVGENSVSMASASVKMAEQIFPDIADLNVLFIGAGEMIELVATYFAAKNPKLDRKSTRLNSSHLKLS
;
A
#
# COMPACT_ATOMS: atom_id res chain seq x y z
N MET A 1 22.12 12.53 10.11
CA MET A 1 20.82 11.97 9.68
C MET A 1 20.99 11.35 8.32
N GLN A 2 20.35 10.23 8.09
CA GLN A 2 20.50 9.48 6.85
C GLN A 2 19.12 9.22 6.23
N LEU A 3 19.12 8.98 4.93
CA LEU A 3 17.92 8.51 4.23
C LEU A 3 17.68 7.05 4.63
N THR A 4 16.53 6.75 5.19
CA THR A 4 16.19 5.41 5.66
C THR A 4 14.76 5.03 5.28
N ALA A 5 14.51 3.73 5.12
CA ALA A 5 13.17 3.18 5.07
C ALA A 5 13.04 2.11 6.16
N VAL A 6 12.03 2.27 7.00
CA VAL A 6 11.63 1.28 8.01
C VAL A 6 10.25 0.77 7.61
N GLY A 7 10.09 -0.54 7.57
CA GLY A 7 8.80 -1.06 7.16
C GLY A 7 8.63 -2.57 7.33
N LEU A 8 7.44 -3.01 7.01
CA LEU A 8 7.07 -4.42 6.91
C LEU A 8 6.16 -4.63 5.70
N ASN A 9 6.13 -5.84 5.20
CA ASN A 9 5.26 -6.20 4.07
C ASN A 9 4.73 -7.63 4.20
N HIS A 10 3.99 -8.08 3.19
CA HIS A 10 3.40 -9.43 3.16
C HIS A 10 4.41 -10.57 3.21
N GLN A 11 5.70 -10.32 2.95
CA GLN A 11 6.77 -11.32 3.03
C GLN A 11 7.38 -11.38 4.43
N THR A 12 7.47 -10.24 5.12
CA THR A 12 8.12 -10.14 6.42
C THR A 12 7.16 -10.32 7.60
N ALA A 13 5.86 -10.03 7.41
CA ALA A 13 4.89 -10.02 8.50
C ALA A 13 3.56 -10.71 8.14
N PRO A 14 3.00 -11.52 9.04
CA PRO A 14 1.65 -12.07 8.90
C PRO A 14 0.59 -10.96 8.93
N LEU A 15 -0.61 -11.27 8.42
CA LEU A 15 -1.72 -10.31 8.35
C LEU A 15 -2.03 -9.67 9.70
N SER A 16 -2.04 -10.45 10.78
CA SER A 16 -2.33 -9.99 12.14
C SER A 16 -1.37 -8.91 12.65
N ILE A 17 -0.11 -8.91 12.20
CA ILE A 17 0.87 -7.86 12.54
C ILE A 17 0.70 -6.67 11.58
N ARG A 18 0.49 -6.92 10.28
CA ARG A 18 0.27 -5.85 9.30
C ARG A 18 -0.94 -4.98 9.65
N GLU A 19 -2.04 -5.59 10.10
CA GLU A 19 -3.25 -4.88 10.53
C GLU A 19 -3.01 -4.02 11.77
N LYS A 20 -2.16 -4.46 12.72
CA LYS A 20 -1.81 -3.68 13.92
C LYS A 20 -0.98 -2.44 13.59
N LEU A 21 -0.15 -2.50 12.54
CA LEU A 21 0.75 -1.43 12.12
C LEU A 21 0.24 -0.62 10.92
N ALA A 22 -0.99 -0.89 10.47
CA ALA A 22 -1.63 -0.12 9.41
C ALA A 22 -2.08 1.25 9.92
N PHE A 23 -1.83 2.30 9.16
CA PHE A 23 -2.37 3.63 9.42
C PHE A 23 -3.73 3.76 8.74
N ALA A 24 -4.75 4.14 9.50
CA ALA A 24 -6.05 4.48 8.95
C ALA A 24 -5.94 5.76 8.10
N ALA A 25 -6.64 5.80 6.98
CA ALA A 25 -6.53 6.90 6.02
C ALA A 25 -6.84 8.27 6.63
N GLU A 26 -7.81 8.33 7.54
CA GLU A 26 -8.20 9.55 8.27
C GLU A 26 -7.13 10.05 9.25
N HIS A 27 -6.24 9.19 9.74
CA HIS A 27 -5.18 9.53 10.70
C HIS A 27 -3.79 9.67 10.04
N LEU A 28 -3.67 9.30 8.77
CA LEU A 28 -2.39 9.33 8.06
C LEU A 28 -1.78 10.75 7.97
N PRO A 29 -2.55 11.83 7.72
CA PRO A 29 -2.01 13.19 7.72
C PRO A 29 -1.38 13.58 9.05
N ASP A 30 -2.08 13.33 10.16
CA ASP A 30 -1.60 13.65 11.51
C ASP A 30 -0.36 12.80 11.87
N ALA A 31 -0.35 11.53 11.48
CA ALA A 31 0.77 10.63 11.74
C ALA A 31 2.05 11.08 11.02
N VAL A 32 1.97 11.41 9.73
CA VAL A 32 3.15 11.85 8.97
C VAL A 32 3.67 13.20 9.48
N HIS A 33 2.78 14.12 9.85
CA HIS A 33 3.15 15.38 10.49
C HIS A 33 3.86 15.14 11.83
N ALA A 34 3.28 14.30 12.69
CA ALA A 34 3.87 13.98 14.00
C ALA A 34 5.25 13.34 13.88
N LEU A 35 5.45 12.42 12.92
CA LEU A 35 6.76 11.80 12.69
C LEU A 35 7.81 12.81 12.23
N ALA A 36 7.51 13.65 11.25
CA ALA A 36 8.45 14.63 10.71
C ALA A 36 8.79 15.78 11.68
N HIS A 37 7.97 16.00 12.70
CA HIS A 37 8.19 16.99 13.74
C HIS A 37 8.66 16.38 15.07
N SER A 38 8.97 15.08 15.07
CA SER A 38 9.54 14.39 16.22
C SER A 38 11.08 14.41 16.19
N PRO A 39 11.75 14.06 17.29
CA PRO A 39 13.20 13.87 17.28
C PRO A 39 13.69 12.69 16.41
N ALA A 40 12.77 11.90 15.85
CA ALA A 40 13.09 10.71 15.07
C ALA A 40 13.45 11.04 13.62
N ALA A 41 12.78 12.04 13.01
CA ALA A 41 12.96 12.36 11.60
C ALA A 41 12.78 13.86 11.30
N ASP A 42 13.51 14.37 10.30
CA ASP A 42 13.35 15.73 9.74
C ASP A 42 12.44 15.75 8.51
N GLU A 43 12.36 14.63 7.81
CA GLU A 43 11.47 14.41 6.66
C GLU A 43 10.83 13.04 6.80
N ALA A 44 9.54 12.94 6.46
CA ALA A 44 8.79 11.68 6.51
C ALA A 44 7.75 11.55 5.41
N VAL A 45 7.63 10.33 4.86
CA VAL A 45 6.51 9.85 4.05
C VAL A 45 6.08 8.50 4.59
N ILE A 46 4.80 8.31 4.85
CA ILE A 46 4.24 7.05 5.31
C ILE A 46 3.40 6.43 4.18
N LEU A 47 3.80 5.26 3.71
CA LEU A 47 3.04 4.43 2.78
C LEU A 47 2.37 3.31 3.56
N SER A 48 1.05 3.36 3.70
CA SER A 48 0.25 2.33 4.35
C SER A 48 -0.78 1.76 3.39
N THR A 49 -0.69 0.45 3.13
CA THR A 49 -1.58 -0.29 2.24
C THR A 49 -1.99 -1.61 2.90
N CYS A 50 -2.85 -2.42 2.27
CA CYS A 50 -3.20 -3.76 2.77
C CYS A 50 -1.99 -4.71 2.85
N ASN A 51 -0.93 -4.46 2.06
CA ASN A 51 0.19 -5.38 1.91
C ASN A 51 1.50 -4.88 2.52
N ARG A 52 1.60 -3.59 2.87
CA ARG A 52 2.80 -2.98 3.45
C ARG A 52 2.51 -1.74 4.27
N THR A 53 3.34 -1.52 5.27
CA THR A 53 3.49 -0.24 5.95
C THR A 53 4.97 0.12 5.91
N GLU A 54 5.29 1.26 5.31
CA GLU A 54 6.67 1.74 5.12
C GLU A 54 6.78 3.22 5.48
N LEU A 55 7.79 3.54 6.27
CA LEU A 55 8.16 4.90 6.65
C LEU A 55 9.46 5.26 5.93
N TYR A 56 9.39 6.17 4.98
CA TYR A 56 10.55 6.74 4.29
C TYR A 56 10.92 8.05 4.99
N CYS A 57 12.12 8.12 5.53
CA CYS A 57 12.51 9.22 6.39
C CYS A 57 13.94 9.72 6.10
N VAL A 58 14.19 10.95 6.48
CA VAL A 58 15.53 11.45 6.75
C VAL A 58 15.64 11.58 8.27
N GLY A 59 16.34 10.64 8.91
CA GLY A 59 16.31 10.57 10.37
C GLY A 59 17.21 9.51 10.98
N ASP A 60 16.86 9.11 12.21
CA ASP A 60 17.51 8.05 12.97
C ASP A 60 16.64 6.79 12.96
N THR A 61 17.16 5.71 12.40
CA THR A 61 16.42 4.47 12.17
C THR A 61 15.85 3.88 13.46
N GLU A 62 16.62 3.85 14.56
CA GLU A 62 16.16 3.29 15.84
C GLU A 62 15.04 4.14 16.45
N ARG A 63 15.16 5.47 16.41
CA ARG A 63 14.12 6.37 16.89
C ARG A 63 12.84 6.29 16.05
N ILE A 64 12.95 6.05 14.75
CA ILE A 64 11.79 5.83 13.89
C ILE A 64 11.05 4.54 14.28
N ILE A 65 11.79 3.46 14.61
CA ILE A 65 11.20 2.21 15.08
C ILE A 65 10.51 2.40 16.43
N GLU A 66 11.17 3.13 17.37
CA GLU A 66 10.58 3.49 18.67
C GLU A 66 9.30 4.30 18.48
N TRP A 67 9.33 5.32 17.63
CA TRP A 67 8.16 6.14 17.30
C TRP A 67 7.01 5.30 16.72
N LEU A 68 7.31 4.37 15.81
CA LEU A 68 6.29 3.49 15.22
C LEU A 68 5.63 2.60 16.28
N ALA A 69 6.41 2.04 17.20
CA ALA A 69 5.93 1.24 18.32
C ALA A 69 5.02 2.06 19.25
N GLU A 70 5.46 3.26 19.64
CA GLU A 70 4.71 4.18 20.50
C GLU A 70 3.40 4.64 19.84
N TYR A 71 3.44 5.01 18.57
CA TYR A 71 2.26 5.45 17.82
C TYR A 71 1.15 4.41 17.82
N HIS A 72 1.50 3.14 17.66
CA HIS A 72 0.54 2.03 17.66
C HIS A 72 0.29 1.42 19.05
N ASN A 73 0.89 1.96 20.12
CA ASN A 73 0.82 1.41 21.48
C ASN A 73 1.21 -0.08 21.54
N LEU A 74 2.28 -0.47 20.85
CA LEU A 74 2.79 -1.84 20.79
C LEU A 74 4.18 -1.93 21.43
N PRO A 75 4.50 -3.04 22.13
CA PRO A 75 5.86 -3.30 22.57
C PRO A 75 6.79 -3.41 21.34
N ILE A 76 7.96 -2.77 21.42
CA ILE A 76 8.93 -2.77 20.32
C ILE A 76 9.40 -4.18 19.99
N GLU A 77 9.50 -5.05 20.98
CA GLU A 77 9.90 -6.45 20.84
C GLU A 77 8.89 -7.26 20.03
N GLU A 78 7.62 -6.87 20.03
CA GLU A 78 6.57 -7.54 19.25
C GLU A 78 6.69 -7.22 17.76
N ILE A 79 7.10 -6.02 17.39
CA ILE A 79 7.11 -5.56 16.00
C ILE A 79 8.47 -5.69 15.33
N ARG A 80 9.56 -5.49 16.08
CA ARG A 80 10.95 -5.50 15.56
C ARG A 80 11.31 -6.72 14.71
N PRO A 81 10.92 -7.97 15.04
CA PRO A 81 11.25 -9.14 14.23
C PRO A 81 10.67 -9.13 12.82
N TYR A 82 9.66 -8.31 12.56
CA TYR A 82 8.95 -8.21 11.28
C TYR A 82 9.39 -7.01 10.45
N LEU A 83 10.12 -6.07 11.06
CA LEU A 83 10.58 -4.86 10.39
C LEU A 83 11.87 -5.13 9.60
N TYR A 84 11.92 -4.56 8.41
CA TYR A 84 13.19 -4.34 7.72
C TYR A 84 13.58 -2.87 7.82
N THR A 85 14.88 -2.65 7.77
CA THR A 85 15.49 -1.33 7.73
C THR A 85 16.42 -1.25 6.53
N LEU A 86 16.34 -0.17 5.79
CA LEU A 86 17.12 0.07 4.58
C LEU A 86 17.72 1.46 4.66
N ASP A 87 18.98 1.58 4.28
CA ASP A 87 19.71 2.84 4.38
C ASP A 87 20.18 3.34 3.01
N ASN A 88 20.09 4.65 2.81
CA ASN A 88 20.66 5.37 1.68
C ASN A 88 20.34 4.70 0.31
N ASN A 89 21.33 4.09 -0.35
CA ASN A 89 21.18 3.48 -1.67
C ASN A 89 20.18 2.31 -1.67
N GLU A 90 20.06 1.56 -0.58
CA GLU A 90 19.10 0.49 -0.45
C GLU A 90 17.66 1.05 -0.38
N THR A 91 17.47 2.15 0.36
CA THR A 91 16.18 2.87 0.40
C THR A 91 15.78 3.37 -0.99
N ILE A 92 16.71 3.97 -1.74
CA ILE A 92 16.46 4.45 -3.11
C ILE A 92 16.05 3.28 -4.02
N ARG A 93 16.84 2.21 -4.00
CA ARG A 93 16.56 1.02 -4.80
C ARG A 93 15.21 0.41 -4.46
N HIS A 94 14.88 0.33 -3.16
CA HIS A 94 13.62 -0.20 -2.68
C HIS A 94 12.44 0.65 -3.15
N ALA A 95 12.49 1.97 -2.99
CA ALA A 95 11.45 2.88 -3.46
C ALA A 95 11.17 2.71 -4.96
N PHE A 96 12.20 2.55 -5.79
CA PHE A 96 12.04 2.28 -7.23
C PHE A 96 11.36 0.93 -7.47
N ARG A 97 11.78 -0.13 -6.78
CA ARG A 97 11.18 -1.47 -6.92
C ARG A 97 9.72 -1.49 -6.55
N VAL A 98 9.38 -0.86 -5.42
CA VAL A 98 8.00 -0.75 -4.93
C VAL A 98 7.15 0.03 -5.94
N ALA A 99 7.60 1.19 -6.40
CA ALA A 99 6.85 2.03 -7.35
C ALA A 99 6.65 1.36 -8.72
N CYS A 100 7.59 0.51 -9.14
CA CYS A 100 7.44 -0.30 -10.35
C CYS A 100 6.53 -1.52 -10.15
N GLY A 101 6.09 -1.83 -8.92
CA GLY A 101 5.32 -3.01 -8.60
C GLY A 101 6.14 -4.31 -8.60
N LEU A 102 7.48 -4.21 -8.56
CA LEU A 102 8.38 -5.38 -8.56
C LEU A 102 8.44 -6.07 -7.19
N ASP A 103 7.93 -5.40 -6.16
CA ASP A 103 7.87 -5.89 -4.78
C ASP A 103 6.42 -6.08 -4.30
N SER A 104 5.46 -6.05 -5.20
CA SER A 104 4.04 -6.27 -4.93
C SER A 104 3.69 -7.76 -4.97
N MET A 105 2.61 -8.16 -4.27
CA MET A 105 2.08 -9.54 -4.35
C MET A 105 1.73 -9.93 -5.78
N VAL A 106 1.25 -8.98 -6.55
CA VAL A 106 1.01 -9.14 -8.00
C VAL A 106 2.04 -8.29 -8.73
N LEU A 107 2.95 -8.94 -9.45
CA LEU A 107 4.04 -8.28 -10.14
C LEU A 107 3.51 -7.24 -11.14
N GLY A 108 4.02 -6.01 -11.05
CA GLY A 108 3.65 -4.93 -11.94
C GLY A 108 2.31 -4.27 -11.63
N GLU A 109 1.69 -4.54 -10.48
CA GLU A 109 0.41 -3.94 -10.07
C GLU A 109 0.44 -2.40 -10.19
N PRO A 110 -0.52 -1.79 -10.95
CA PRO A 110 -0.50 -0.34 -11.18
C PRO A 110 -0.91 0.48 -9.96
N GLN A 111 -1.67 -0.10 -9.03
CA GLN A 111 -2.23 0.61 -7.87
C GLN A 111 -1.16 1.17 -6.94
N ILE A 112 -0.07 0.43 -6.72
CA ILE A 112 0.99 0.84 -5.78
C ILE A 112 1.62 2.18 -6.15
N LEU A 113 1.79 2.48 -7.43
CA LEU A 113 2.31 3.77 -7.87
C LEU A 113 1.35 4.92 -7.53
N GLY A 114 0.05 4.70 -7.66
CA GLY A 114 -0.99 5.65 -7.22
C GLY A 114 -0.91 5.89 -5.71
N GLN A 115 -0.85 4.81 -4.91
CA GLN A 115 -0.76 4.88 -3.46
C GLN A 115 0.50 5.63 -2.97
N ILE A 116 1.66 5.43 -3.63
CA ILE A 116 2.87 6.19 -3.31
C ILE A 116 2.69 7.67 -3.64
N LYS A 117 2.07 8.02 -4.77
CA LYS A 117 1.78 9.42 -5.12
C LYS A 117 0.87 10.09 -4.11
N ASP A 118 -0.16 9.39 -3.63
CA ASP A 118 -1.05 9.89 -2.58
C ASP A 118 -0.31 10.07 -1.24
N ALA A 119 0.54 9.13 -0.84
CA ALA A 119 1.37 9.25 0.35
C ALA A 119 2.31 10.47 0.29
N VAL A 120 2.96 10.69 -0.85
CA VAL A 120 3.83 11.86 -1.07
C VAL A 120 3.03 13.16 -1.07
N ARG A 121 1.85 13.19 -1.69
CA ARG A 121 0.95 14.36 -1.67
C ARG A 121 0.53 14.70 -0.25
N ILE A 122 0.12 13.72 0.56
CA ILE A 122 -0.21 13.92 1.98
C ILE A 122 0.99 14.51 2.73
N ALA A 123 2.18 13.96 2.54
CA ALA A 123 3.39 14.46 3.19
C ALA A 123 3.74 15.91 2.77
N GLN A 124 3.47 16.30 1.52
CA GLN A 124 3.62 17.67 1.03
C GLN A 124 2.60 18.61 1.68
N GLU A 125 1.34 18.21 1.76
CA GLU A 125 0.27 18.97 2.40
C GLU A 125 0.50 19.17 3.91
N GLN A 126 1.22 18.25 4.55
CA GLN A 126 1.59 18.30 5.96
C GLN A 126 2.97 18.91 6.21
N GLU A 127 3.62 19.49 5.18
CA GLU A 127 4.95 20.08 5.27
C GLU A 127 6.02 19.13 5.86
N SER A 128 5.83 17.82 5.67
CA SER A 128 6.65 16.75 6.23
C SER A 128 7.74 16.26 5.29
N ILE A 129 7.88 16.87 4.13
CA ILE A 129 8.83 16.50 3.08
C ILE A 129 9.61 17.74 2.62
N ASN A 130 10.92 17.60 2.51
CA ASN A 130 11.82 18.64 2.06
C ASN A 130 12.65 18.16 0.84
N SER A 131 13.87 18.64 0.69
CA SER A 131 14.68 18.43 -0.51
C SER A 131 15.01 16.96 -0.79
N HIS A 132 15.29 16.15 0.25
CA HIS A 132 15.79 14.78 0.07
C HIS A 132 14.68 13.84 -0.39
N LEU A 133 13.56 13.79 0.35
CA LEU A 133 12.44 12.92 -0.03
C LEU A 133 11.74 13.43 -1.29
N ASN A 134 11.66 14.74 -1.53
CA ASN A 134 11.17 15.25 -2.81
C ASN A 134 12.03 14.75 -3.97
N ALA A 135 13.36 14.86 -3.86
CA ALA A 135 14.26 14.37 -4.90
C ALA A 135 14.13 12.85 -5.12
N LEU A 136 14.06 12.07 -4.03
CA LEU A 136 13.83 10.63 -4.08
C LEU A 136 12.56 10.30 -4.86
N PHE A 137 11.41 10.85 -4.46
CA PHE A 137 10.12 10.47 -5.04
C PHE A 137 9.92 11.01 -6.45
N GLN A 138 10.41 12.20 -6.78
CA GLN A 138 10.41 12.69 -8.17
C GLN A 138 11.20 11.73 -9.09
N LYS A 139 12.38 11.27 -8.65
CA LYS A 139 13.14 10.28 -9.40
C LYS A 139 12.44 8.94 -9.45
N THR A 140 11.82 8.50 -8.35
CA THR A 140 11.02 7.27 -8.26
C THR A 140 9.89 7.27 -9.29
N PHE A 141 9.15 8.37 -9.41
CA PHE A 141 8.06 8.49 -10.38
C PHE A 141 8.55 8.48 -11.83
N SER A 142 9.69 9.13 -12.10
CA SER A 142 10.33 9.10 -13.42
C SER A 142 10.75 7.68 -13.81
N VAL A 143 11.44 6.97 -12.91
CA VAL A 143 11.89 5.59 -13.13
C VAL A 143 10.71 4.64 -13.31
N ALA A 144 9.67 4.77 -12.47
CA ALA A 144 8.48 3.92 -12.59
C ALA A 144 7.74 4.14 -13.92
N LYS A 145 7.69 5.37 -14.42
CA LYS A 145 7.12 5.68 -15.74
C LYS A 145 7.95 5.04 -16.85
N GLU A 146 9.26 5.20 -16.83
CA GLU A 146 10.20 4.66 -17.81
C GLU A 146 10.10 3.12 -17.87
N ILE A 147 10.22 2.44 -16.73
CA ILE A 147 10.11 0.97 -16.64
C ILE A 147 8.77 0.47 -17.17
N ARG A 148 7.66 1.14 -16.85
CA ARG A 148 6.32 0.74 -17.35
C ARG A 148 6.13 0.98 -18.83
N THR A 149 6.84 1.94 -19.41
CA THR A 149 6.77 2.24 -20.86
C THR A 149 7.68 1.32 -21.64
N ASP A 150 8.88 1.03 -21.14
CA ASP A 150 9.94 0.38 -21.89
C ASP A 150 10.02 -1.13 -21.65
N THR A 151 9.21 -1.67 -20.76
CA THR A 151 9.21 -3.09 -20.41
C THR A 151 7.80 -3.68 -20.33
N ALA A 152 7.70 -5.01 -20.43
CA ALA A 152 6.45 -5.76 -20.29
C ALA A 152 5.82 -5.71 -18.89
N VAL A 153 6.48 -5.09 -17.88
CA VAL A 153 5.92 -4.92 -16.52
C VAL A 153 4.62 -4.12 -16.55
N GLY A 154 4.50 -3.14 -17.47
CA GLY A 154 3.28 -2.36 -17.63
C GLY A 154 2.16 -3.06 -18.44
N GLU A 155 2.52 -3.98 -19.33
CA GLU A 155 1.60 -4.60 -20.30
C GLU A 155 0.79 -5.77 -19.71
N ASN A 156 1.39 -6.52 -18.79
CA ASN A 156 0.81 -7.75 -18.24
C ASN A 156 0.42 -7.64 -16.77
N SER A 157 0.26 -6.44 -16.25
CA SER A 157 -0.15 -6.23 -14.87
C SER A 157 -1.61 -6.69 -14.68
N VAL A 158 -1.77 -7.93 -14.28
CA VAL A 158 -3.05 -8.49 -13.87
C VAL A 158 -3.32 -7.95 -12.48
N SER A 159 -4.28 -7.05 -12.31
CA SER A 159 -4.71 -6.65 -10.97
C SER A 159 -5.21 -7.88 -10.21
N MET A 160 -5.08 -7.89 -8.88
CA MET A 160 -5.61 -8.98 -8.05
C MET A 160 -7.12 -9.21 -8.33
N ALA A 161 -7.86 -8.15 -8.62
CA ALA A 161 -9.24 -8.21 -9.05
C ALA A 161 -9.42 -9.00 -10.36
N SER A 162 -8.61 -8.69 -11.37
CA SER A 162 -8.64 -9.42 -12.65
C SER A 162 -8.19 -10.87 -12.49
N ALA A 163 -7.19 -11.14 -11.64
CA ALA A 163 -6.75 -12.49 -11.33
C ALA A 163 -7.84 -13.32 -10.68
N SER A 164 -8.61 -12.73 -9.75
CA SER A 164 -9.75 -13.39 -9.09
C SER A 164 -10.82 -13.80 -10.07
N VAL A 165 -11.16 -12.94 -11.04
CA VAL A 165 -12.13 -13.28 -12.09
C VAL A 165 -11.61 -14.41 -12.99
N LYS A 166 -10.35 -14.34 -13.43
CA LYS A 166 -9.73 -15.41 -14.24
C LYS A 166 -9.71 -16.75 -13.49
N MET A 167 -9.45 -16.73 -12.18
CA MET A 167 -9.51 -17.94 -11.36
C MET A 167 -10.93 -18.49 -11.29
N ALA A 168 -11.94 -17.64 -11.12
CA ALA A 168 -13.34 -18.06 -11.12
C ALA A 168 -13.73 -18.67 -12.48
N GLU A 169 -13.31 -18.10 -13.60
CA GLU A 169 -13.54 -18.65 -14.95
C GLU A 169 -12.88 -20.03 -15.17
N GLN A 170 -11.79 -20.33 -14.47
CA GLN A 170 -11.18 -21.66 -14.50
C GLN A 170 -11.93 -22.71 -13.69
N ILE A 171 -12.62 -22.27 -12.62
CA ILE A 171 -13.32 -23.18 -11.70
C ILE A 171 -14.77 -23.41 -12.13
N PHE A 172 -15.41 -22.38 -12.65
CA PHE A 172 -16.82 -22.39 -13.02
C PHE A 172 -17.01 -22.27 -14.54
N PRO A 173 -17.91 -23.06 -15.14
CA PRO A 173 -18.13 -23.03 -16.58
C PRO A 173 -18.61 -21.70 -17.13
N ASP A 174 -19.44 -20.98 -16.37
CA ASP A 174 -19.92 -19.64 -16.72
C ASP A 174 -20.22 -18.82 -15.46
N ILE A 175 -19.60 -17.65 -15.34
CA ILE A 175 -19.85 -16.71 -14.23
C ILE A 175 -21.26 -16.11 -14.30
N ALA A 176 -21.83 -15.96 -15.50
CA ALA A 176 -23.17 -15.42 -15.67
C ALA A 176 -24.25 -16.27 -15.00
N ASP A 177 -23.98 -17.54 -14.76
CA ASP A 177 -24.91 -18.45 -14.05
C ASP A 177 -24.77 -18.45 -12.53
N LEU A 178 -23.81 -17.72 -11.97
CA LEU A 178 -23.50 -17.72 -10.54
C LEU A 178 -24.16 -16.58 -9.78
N ASN A 179 -24.38 -16.83 -8.49
CA ASN A 179 -24.62 -15.79 -7.51
C ASN A 179 -23.29 -15.43 -6.85
N VAL A 180 -22.85 -14.19 -6.93
CA VAL A 180 -21.59 -13.73 -6.38
C VAL A 180 -21.85 -12.90 -5.11
N LEU A 181 -21.17 -13.24 -4.02
CA LEU A 181 -21.22 -12.51 -2.75
C LEU A 181 -19.86 -11.89 -2.48
N PHE A 182 -19.82 -10.58 -2.28
CA PHE A 182 -18.65 -9.84 -1.84
C PHE A 182 -18.75 -9.50 -0.35
N ILE A 183 -17.70 -9.81 0.42
CA ILE A 183 -17.62 -9.52 1.86
C ILE A 183 -16.45 -8.59 2.09
N GLY A 184 -16.73 -7.35 2.51
CA GLY A 184 -15.76 -6.30 2.76
C GLY A 184 -16.24 -4.95 2.25
N ALA A 185 -15.48 -3.88 2.55
CA ALA A 185 -15.81 -2.50 2.19
C ALA A 185 -14.60 -1.69 1.69
N GLY A 186 -13.44 -2.34 1.45
CA GLY A 186 -12.24 -1.67 0.97
C GLY A 186 -12.23 -1.54 -0.56
N GLU A 187 -11.36 -0.65 -1.07
CA GLU A 187 -11.17 -0.38 -2.51
C GLU A 187 -10.96 -1.66 -3.34
N MET A 188 -10.25 -2.65 -2.78
CA MET A 188 -10.01 -3.92 -3.44
C MET A 188 -11.31 -4.69 -3.74
N ILE A 189 -12.26 -4.70 -2.79
CA ILE A 189 -13.56 -5.35 -3.00
C ILE A 189 -14.38 -4.61 -4.06
N GLU A 190 -14.31 -3.28 -4.09
CA GLU A 190 -14.99 -2.47 -5.12
C GLU A 190 -14.43 -2.77 -6.51
N LEU A 191 -13.11 -2.87 -6.61
CA LEU A 191 -12.45 -3.20 -7.86
C LEU A 191 -12.80 -4.63 -8.31
N VAL A 192 -12.74 -5.62 -7.42
CA VAL A 192 -13.14 -7.01 -7.71
C VAL A 192 -14.61 -7.06 -8.15
N ALA A 193 -15.51 -6.38 -7.43
CA ALA A 193 -16.93 -6.32 -7.78
C ALA A 193 -17.15 -5.74 -9.18
N THR A 194 -16.42 -4.68 -9.54
CA THR A 194 -16.49 -4.07 -10.88
C THR A 194 -16.11 -5.06 -11.98
N TYR A 195 -15.04 -5.84 -11.78
CA TYR A 195 -14.58 -6.84 -12.76
C TYR A 195 -15.55 -8.02 -12.86
N PHE A 196 -16.14 -8.47 -11.74
CA PHE A 196 -17.18 -9.52 -11.76
C PHE A 196 -18.48 -9.02 -12.38
N ALA A 197 -18.91 -7.79 -12.09
CA ALA A 197 -20.11 -7.20 -12.68
C ALA A 197 -20.02 -7.15 -14.23
N ALA A 198 -18.84 -6.92 -14.79
CA ALA A 198 -18.61 -6.98 -16.24
C ALA A 198 -18.85 -8.35 -16.86
N LYS A 199 -18.94 -9.43 -16.06
CA LYS A 199 -19.29 -10.81 -16.48
C LYS A 199 -20.79 -11.12 -16.34
N ASN A 200 -21.60 -10.13 -15.95
CA ASN A 200 -23.06 -10.22 -15.81
C ASN A 200 -23.55 -11.42 -14.96
N PRO A 201 -23.09 -11.61 -13.72
CA PRO A 201 -23.59 -12.67 -12.85
C PRO A 201 -25.09 -12.49 -12.56
N LYS A 202 -25.80 -13.60 -12.28
CA LYS A 202 -27.26 -13.58 -11.99
C LYS A 202 -27.63 -12.70 -10.82
N LEU A 203 -26.81 -12.68 -9.79
CA LEU A 203 -27.00 -11.87 -8.60
C LEU A 203 -25.66 -11.43 -8.05
N ASP A 204 -25.49 -10.13 -7.94
CA ASP A 204 -24.36 -9.49 -7.33
C ASP A 204 -24.81 -8.87 -6.00
N ARG A 205 -24.16 -9.22 -4.89
CA ARG A 205 -24.41 -8.65 -3.57
C ARG A 205 -23.11 -8.20 -2.92
N LYS A 206 -23.03 -6.91 -2.61
CA LYS A 206 -21.96 -6.31 -1.81
C LYS A 206 -22.40 -6.29 -0.33
N SER A 207 -21.64 -6.90 0.57
CA SER A 207 -21.81 -6.75 2.02
C SER A 207 -20.72 -5.83 2.56
N THR A 208 -21.13 -4.68 3.10
CA THR A 208 -20.27 -3.84 3.94
C THR A 208 -20.29 -4.35 5.37
N ARG A 209 -19.21 -4.10 6.15
CA ARG A 209 -19.17 -4.41 7.59
C ARG A 209 -20.50 -4.08 8.26
N LEU A 210 -20.90 -4.90 9.22
CA LEU A 210 -22.09 -4.78 10.07
C LEU A 210 -22.26 -3.35 10.64
N ASN A 211 -22.67 -2.41 9.83
CA ASN A 211 -23.45 -1.22 10.15
C ASN A 211 -23.78 -0.48 8.86
N SER A 212 -25.02 -0.71 8.43
CA SER A 212 -25.84 0.15 7.57
C SER A 212 -25.22 0.76 6.32
N SER A 213 -25.34 0.10 5.19
CA SER A 213 -26.06 0.61 4.01
C SER A 213 -26.01 -0.44 2.89
N HIS A 214 -27.17 -0.95 2.51
CA HIS A 214 -27.32 -1.79 1.33
C HIS A 214 -27.20 -0.90 0.09
N LEU A 215 -26.09 -0.96 -0.62
CA LEU A 215 -26.02 -0.48 -2.00
C LEU A 215 -26.54 -1.58 -2.90
N LYS A 216 -27.74 -1.38 -3.47
CA LYS A 216 -28.22 -2.11 -4.63
C LYS A 216 -27.54 -1.50 -5.86
N LEU A 217 -26.69 -2.27 -6.52
CA LEU A 217 -26.39 -2.02 -7.92
C LEU A 217 -27.55 -2.60 -8.73
N SER A 218 -28.30 -1.73 -9.35
CA SER A 218 -29.32 -2.08 -10.34
C SER A 218 -28.69 -2.07 -11.73
#